data_b39b2e54e2ffda7e92d829fc1ad724a3
#
_entry.id   b39b2e54e2ffda7e92d829fc1ad724a3
#
_cell.length_a   1.000
_cell.length_b   1.000
_cell.length_c   1.000
_cell.angle_alpha   90.00
_cell.angle_beta   90.00
_cell.angle_gamma   90.00
#
_symmetry.space_group_name_H-M   'P 1'
#
loop_
_entity.id
_entity.type
_entity.pdbx_description
1 polymer ?
#
loop_
_entity_poly.entity_id
_entity_poly.type
_entity_poly.pdbx_seq_one_letter_code
_entity_poly.pdbx_strand_id
1 'polypeptide(L)'
;MITLGSLFDGIGGFPLAAVHNGITPIWASEIESFPIEVTKIRFPDMLHVGDITKLKGEDLPPVDIITGGSPCQDLSVAGARAGFAGERSGLFMEQIRITKEMRWADARRGKANHLIRPRYFVWENVPGAFSSTNGEDFHVVLEETTRIADSSVSIPRPPGGIWKSVGCILGYEFTIAWRVLDAQYWGVPQRRKRIFLVADFGGHTAPKILFEQDSLFGNTQKS
;
A
#
# COMPACT_ATOMS: atom_id res chain seq x y z
N MET A 1 -13.26 7.66 14.34
CA MET A 1 -12.74 8.39 13.15
C MET A 1 -11.62 7.56 12.59
N ILE A 2 -11.63 7.26 11.28
CA ILE A 2 -10.57 6.47 10.61
C ILE A 2 -9.42 7.42 10.29
N THR A 3 -8.19 6.96 10.48
CA THR A 3 -6.96 7.75 10.36
C THR A 3 -6.02 7.19 9.31
N LEU A 4 -5.21 8.05 8.68
CA LEU A 4 -4.31 7.70 7.59
C LEU A 4 -2.89 8.24 7.83
N GLY A 5 -1.89 7.42 7.54
CA GLY A 5 -0.50 7.80 7.35
C GLY A 5 -0.10 7.57 5.89
N SER A 6 0.56 8.53 5.27
CA SER A 6 0.94 8.48 3.87
C SER A 6 2.46 8.45 3.71
N LEU A 7 2.96 7.49 2.95
CA LEU A 7 4.37 7.34 2.61
C LEU A 7 4.57 7.68 1.12
N PHE A 8 5.70 8.30 0.79
CA PHE A 8 5.98 8.80 -0.57
C PHE A 8 4.86 9.72 -1.06
N ASP A 9 4.48 10.65 -0.19
CA ASP A 9 3.22 11.37 -0.28
C ASP A 9 3.07 12.28 -1.51
N GLY A 10 4.18 12.75 -2.06
CA GLY A 10 4.17 13.72 -3.14
C GLY A 10 3.35 14.96 -2.75
N ILE A 11 2.47 15.39 -3.61
CA ILE A 11 1.60 16.57 -3.38
C ILE A 11 0.31 16.23 -2.59
N GLY A 12 0.24 15.09 -1.90
CA GLY A 12 -0.87 14.73 -1.03
C GLY A 12 -2.07 14.09 -1.71
N GLY A 13 -1.83 13.24 -2.70
CA GLY A 13 -2.92 12.56 -3.41
C GLY A 13 -3.75 11.63 -2.50
N PHE A 14 -3.09 10.81 -1.69
CA PHE A 14 -3.76 9.95 -0.70
C PHE A 14 -4.44 10.75 0.43
N PRO A 15 -3.79 11.73 1.06
CA PRO A 15 -4.44 12.62 2.02
C PRO A 15 -5.68 13.32 1.45
N LEU A 16 -5.63 13.81 0.21
CA LEU A 16 -6.78 14.44 -0.44
C LEU A 16 -7.96 13.48 -0.60
N ALA A 17 -7.69 12.28 -1.10
CA ALA A 17 -8.71 11.24 -1.22
C ALA A 17 -9.27 10.85 0.16
N ALA A 18 -8.43 10.79 1.19
CA ALA A 18 -8.82 10.51 2.56
C ALA A 18 -9.81 11.54 3.09
N VAL A 19 -9.49 12.83 2.99
CA VAL A 19 -10.36 13.93 3.47
C VAL A 19 -11.70 13.90 2.76
N HIS A 20 -11.74 13.70 1.45
CA HIS A 20 -13.00 13.59 0.68
C HIS A 20 -13.90 12.43 1.14
N ASN A 21 -13.32 11.42 1.79
CA ASN A 21 -14.06 10.26 2.32
C ASN A 21 -14.19 10.25 3.85
N GLY A 22 -13.97 11.39 4.52
CA GLY A 22 -14.11 11.52 5.97
C GLY A 22 -13.04 10.77 6.78
N ILE A 23 -11.87 10.50 6.16
CA ILE A 23 -10.69 9.91 6.78
C ILE A 23 -9.71 11.03 7.11
N THR A 24 -9.13 11.00 8.30
CA THR A 24 -8.21 12.06 8.77
C THR A 24 -6.76 11.69 8.49
N PRO A 25 -6.03 12.44 7.64
CA PRO A 25 -4.59 12.27 7.49
C PRO A 25 -3.88 12.79 8.75
N ILE A 26 -3.07 11.93 9.38
CA ILE A 26 -2.36 12.24 10.61
C ILE A 26 -0.92 12.67 10.31
N TRP A 27 -0.24 11.94 9.42
CA TRP A 27 1.13 12.23 9.04
C TRP A 27 1.46 11.81 7.61
N ALA A 28 2.49 12.44 7.05
CA ALA A 28 3.03 12.11 5.73
C ALA A 28 4.57 12.09 5.75
N SER A 29 5.16 11.12 5.03
CA SER A 29 6.59 11.02 4.74
C SER A 29 6.84 11.43 3.29
N GLU A 30 7.63 12.46 3.11
CA GLU A 30 8.10 12.99 1.83
C GLU A 30 9.45 13.68 2.06
N ILE A 31 10.33 13.68 1.06
CA ILE A 31 11.67 14.31 1.14
C ILE A 31 11.80 15.56 0.28
N GLU A 32 10.97 15.67 -0.76
CA GLU A 32 11.03 16.79 -1.69
C GLU A 32 10.35 18.04 -1.10
N SER A 33 11.07 19.16 -1.09
CA SER A 33 10.61 20.41 -0.46
C SER A 33 9.31 20.94 -1.06
N PHE A 34 9.20 20.97 -2.40
CA PHE A 34 8.03 21.51 -3.07
C PHE A 34 6.74 20.74 -2.77
N PRO A 35 6.67 19.41 -2.87
CA PRO A 35 5.53 18.62 -2.40
C PRO A 35 5.17 18.88 -0.94
N ILE A 36 6.17 18.96 -0.05
CA ILE A 36 5.96 19.23 1.38
C ILE A 36 5.29 20.59 1.58
N GLU A 37 5.72 21.62 0.88
CA GLU A 37 5.10 22.95 0.97
C GLU A 37 3.65 22.94 0.50
N VAL A 38 3.35 22.22 -0.59
CA VAL A 38 1.97 22.07 -1.10
C VAL A 38 1.08 21.39 -0.05
N THR A 39 1.55 20.32 0.55
CA THR A 39 0.76 19.54 1.53
C THR A 39 0.61 20.28 2.85
N LYS A 40 1.60 21.06 3.30
CA LYS A 40 1.46 21.95 4.47
C LYS A 40 0.35 22.99 4.31
N ILE A 41 0.17 23.51 3.11
CA ILE A 41 -0.93 24.46 2.84
C ILE A 41 -2.28 23.76 2.81
N ARG A 42 -2.34 22.56 2.20
CA ARG A 42 -3.59 21.81 2.03
C ARG A 42 -4.06 21.09 3.30
N PHE A 43 -3.12 20.61 4.09
CA PHE A 43 -3.36 19.79 5.28
C PHE A 43 -2.54 20.35 6.46
N PRO A 44 -2.90 21.54 6.99
CA PRO A 44 -2.09 22.21 8.00
C PRO A 44 -1.93 21.44 9.31
N ASP A 45 -2.87 20.55 9.63
CA ASP A 45 -2.83 19.72 10.84
C ASP A 45 -2.09 18.38 10.64
N MET A 46 -1.68 18.04 9.40
CA MET A 46 -0.95 16.82 9.10
C MET A 46 0.54 16.97 9.42
N LEU A 47 1.08 16.04 10.19
CA LEU A 47 2.51 16.02 10.54
C LEU A 47 3.37 15.61 9.33
N HIS A 48 4.45 16.34 9.08
CA HIS A 48 5.48 15.95 8.11
C HIS A 48 6.62 15.25 8.85
N VAL A 49 6.77 13.94 8.61
CA VAL A 49 7.70 13.09 9.35
C VAL A 49 9.04 12.87 8.63
N GLY A 50 9.18 13.37 7.39
CA GLY A 50 10.44 13.39 6.64
C GLY A 50 10.78 12.08 5.95
N ASP A 51 12.07 11.73 5.94
CA ASP A 51 12.67 10.62 5.19
C ASP A 51 12.31 9.26 5.81
N ILE A 52 11.62 8.41 5.05
CA ILE A 52 11.16 7.08 5.48
C ILE A 52 12.30 6.19 5.98
N THR A 53 13.51 6.33 5.43
CA THR A 53 14.69 5.52 5.80
C THR A 53 15.19 5.84 7.22
N LYS A 54 14.80 6.98 7.77
CA LYS A 54 15.18 7.46 9.11
C LYS A 54 14.08 7.28 10.15
N LEU A 55 12.88 6.90 9.71
CA LEU A 55 11.74 6.74 10.60
C LEU A 55 11.79 5.40 11.33
N LYS A 56 11.25 5.39 12.54
CA LYS A 56 10.88 4.17 13.28
C LYS A 56 9.37 4.12 13.38
N GLY A 57 8.76 3.03 12.93
CA GLY A 57 7.31 2.90 12.92
C GLY A 57 6.70 2.94 14.33
N GLU A 58 7.43 2.48 15.35
CA GLU A 58 6.99 2.51 16.75
C GLU A 58 6.86 3.94 17.33
N ASP A 59 7.60 4.90 16.78
CA ASP A 59 7.59 6.31 17.21
C ASP A 59 6.50 7.13 16.50
N LEU A 60 5.93 6.61 15.41
CA LEU A 60 4.90 7.30 14.66
C LEU A 60 3.52 7.22 15.34
N PRO A 61 2.69 8.28 15.25
CA PRO A 61 1.30 8.21 15.67
C PRO A 61 0.59 7.04 14.99
N PRO A 62 -0.07 6.15 15.74
CA PRO A 62 -0.73 4.98 15.17
C PRO A 62 -1.93 5.40 14.31
N VAL A 63 -2.02 4.83 13.11
CA VAL A 63 -3.08 5.09 12.12
C VAL A 63 -3.78 3.81 11.70
N ASP A 64 -5.02 3.92 11.23
CA ASP A 64 -5.80 2.76 10.79
C ASP A 64 -5.40 2.29 9.39
N ILE A 65 -5.00 3.23 8.54
CA ILE A 65 -4.60 3.01 7.15
C ILE A 65 -3.19 3.55 6.95
N ILE A 66 -2.33 2.78 6.29
CA ILE A 66 -1.06 3.24 5.75
C ILE A 66 -1.10 3.14 4.22
N THR A 67 -0.72 4.21 3.55
CA THR A 67 -0.66 4.26 2.08
C THR A 67 0.76 4.52 1.62
N GLY A 68 1.11 4.07 0.40
CA GLY A 68 2.37 4.42 -0.21
C GLY A 68 2.44 4.04 -1.68
N GLY A 69 3.08 4.91 -2.46
CA GLY A 69 3.43 4.68 -3.85
C GLY A 69 4.96 4.67 -3.99
N SER A 70 5.60 3.56 -3.59
CA SER A 70 7.07 3.47 -3.68
C SER A 70 7.56 3.61 -5.11
N PRO A 71 8.73 4.27 -5.35
CA PRO A 71 9.31 4.37 -6.67
C PRO A 71 9.51 3.01 -7.33
N CYS A 72 9.13 2.90 -8.62
CA CYS A 72 9.16 1.63 -9.36
C CYS A 72 10.59 1.08 -9.56
N GLN A 73 11.59 1.95 -9.61
CA GLN A 73 12.98 1.57 -9.83
C GLN A 73 13.57 0.76 -8.67
N ASP A 74 13.04 0.92 -7.47
CA ASP A 74 13.55 0.26 -6.25
C ASP A 74 13.03 -1.17 -6.08
N LEU A 75 12.00 -1.58 -6.81
CA LEU A 75 11.53 -2.98 -6.81
C LEU A 75 12.54 -3.89 -7.52
N SER A 76 13.12 -3.44 -8.64
CA SER A 76 14.03 -4.25 -9.47
C SER A 76 15.43 -4.43 -8.87
N VAL A 77 15.87 -3.57 -7.98
CA VAL A 77 17.19 -3.68 -7.33
C VAL A 77 17.20 -4.76 -6.24
N ALA A 78 16.04 -5.08 -5.67
CA ALA A 78 15.91 -6.08 -4.62
C ALA A 78 16.17 -7.53 -5.09
N GLY A 79 15.99 -7.83 -6.40
CA GLY A 79 16.13 -9.20 -6.93
C GLY A 79 17.46 -9.56 -7.59
N ALA A 80 18.18 -8.61 -8.17
CA ALA A 80 19.22 -8.93 -9.16
C ALA A 80 20.66 -9.00 -8.60
N ARG A 81 20.93 -8.57 -7.36
CA ARG A 81 22.32 -8.45 -6.83
C ARG A 81 22.61 -9.12 -5.50
N ALA A 82 21.65 -9.73 -4.85
CA ALA A 82 21.87 -10.42 -3.58
C ALA A 82 21.99 -11.93 -3.80
N GLY A 83 23.21 -12.41 -4.02
CA GLY A 83 23.54 -13.81 -3.76
C GLY A 83 23.19 -14.14 -2.32
N PHE A 84 22.58 -15.28 -2.07
CA PHE A 84 22.14 -16.03 -0.89
C PHE A 84 22.13 -15.38 0.53
N ALA A 85 22.53 -14.11 0.72
CA ALA A 85 22.61 -13.44 2.03
C ALA A 85 22.32 -11.92 2.00
N GLY A 86 21.78 -11.37 0.87
CA GLY A 86 21.51 -9.94 0.77
C GLY A 86 20.12 -9.57 1.28
N GLU A 87 20.06 -8.66 2.27
CA GLU A 87 18.83 -8.01 2.67
C GLU A 87 18.14 -7.41 1.43
N ARG A 88 16.83 -7.68 1.28
CA ARG A 88 16.00 -7.02 0.27
C ARG A 88 15.95 -5.53 0.61
N SER A 89 16.74 -4.75 -0.11
CA SER A 89 16.81 -3.29 0.08
C SER A 89 15.94 -2.60 -0.96
N GLY A 90 15.30 -1.52 -0.57
CA GLY A 90 14.47 -0.70 -1.45
C GLY A 90 13.39 0.03 -0.67
N LEU A 91 12.92 1.14 -1.22
CA LEU A 91 11.93 1.99 -0.53
C LEU A 91 10.59 1.29 -0.28
N PHE A 92 10.22 0.29 -1.09
CA PHE A 92 9.08 -0.57 -0.80
C PHE A 92 9.30 -1.36 0.51
N MET A 93 10.51 -1.88 0.75
CA MET A 93 10.81 -2.61 1.98
C MET A 93 10.77 -1.70 3.22
N GLU A 94 11.07 -0.42 3.06
CA GLU A 94 10.88 0.57 4.12
C GLU A 94 9.39 0.75 4.47
N GLN A 95 8.50 0.75 3.47
CA GLN A 95 7.04 0.77 3.72
C GLN A 95 6.60 -0.49 4.49
N ILE A 96 7.12 -1.67 4.12
CA ILE A 96 6.88 -2.94 4.84
C ILE A 96 7.41 -2.86 6.27
N ARG A 97 8.64 -2.38 6.46
CA ARG A 97 9.29 -2.24 7.77
C ARG A 97 8.49 -1.34 8.69
N ILE A 98 8.16 -0.13 8.26
CA ILE A 98 7.36 0.83 9.04
C ILE A 98 6.01 0.22 9.44
N THR A 99 5.34 -0.45 8.50
CA THR A 99 4.06 -1.11 8.78
C THR A 99 4.20 -2.21 9.84
N LYS A 100 5.23 -3.06 9.73
CA LYS A 100 5.51 -4.13 10.72
C LYS A 100 5.82 -3.54 12.10
N GLU A 101 6.69 -2.53 12.18
CA GLU A 101 7.06 -1.86 13.44
C GLU A 101 5.86 -1.21 14.13
N MET A 102 5.00 -0.49 13.38
CA MET A 102 3.78 0.10 13.91
C MET A 102 2.83 -0.96 14.47
N ARG A 103 2.58 -2.04 13.70
CA ARG A 103 1.71 -3.13 14.13
C ARG A 103 2.25 -3.84 15.37
N TRP A 104 3.56 -4.09 15.40
CA TRP A 104 4.20 -4.71 16.56
C TRP A 104 4.10 -3.83 17.81
N ALA A 105 4.32 -2.52 17.67
CA ALA A 105 4.15 -1.57 18.78
C ALA A 105 2.70 -1.52 19.28
N ASP A 106 1.72 -1.55 18.37
CA ASP A 106 0.30 -1.52 18.73
C ASP A 106 -0.17 -2.84 19.36
N ALA A 107 0.36 -3.99 18.90
CA ALA A 107 0.10 -5.32 19.47
C ALA A 107 0.59 -5.43 20.93
N ARG A 108 1.74 -4.85 21.26
CA ARG A 108 2.27 -4.81 22.64
C ARG A 108 1.35 -4.06 23.62
N ARG A 109 0.39 -3.30 23.13
CA ARG A 109 -0.66 -2.66 23.95
C ARG A 109 -1.81 -3.59 24.31
N GLY A 110 -1.70 -4.89 24.01
CA GLY A 110 -2.68 -5.92 24.38
C GLY A 110 -3.96 -5.93 23.54
N LYS A 111 -3.93 -5.40 22.33
CA LYS A 111 -5.09 -5.40 21.43
C LYS A 111 -5.34 -6.76 20.78
N ALA A 112 -6.61 -7.08 20.54
CA ALA A 112 -6.98 -8.20 19.68
C ALA A 112 -6.50 -7.96 18.24
N ASN A 113 -6.17 -9.04 17.51
CA ASN A 113 -5.52 -8.96 16.20
C ASN A 113 -6.23 -8.02 15.22
N HIS A 114 -7.57 -8.09 15.14
CA HIS A 114 -8.38 -7.25 14.25
C HIS A 114 -8.40 -5.75 14.62
N LEU A 115 -7.87 -5.38 15.80
CA LEU A 115 -7.76 -4.00 16.28
C LEU A 115 -6.34 -3.45 16.21
N ILE A 116 -5.35 -4.27 15.81
CA ILE A 116 -3.95 -3.86 15.67
C ILE A 116 -3.82 -2.92 14.48
N ARG A 117 -3.19 -1.78 14.69
CA ARG A 117 -3.00 -0.74 13.67
C ARG A 117 -1.55 -0.67 13.16
N PRO A 118 -1.35 -0.35 11.87
CA PRO A 118 -2.38 -0.16 10.84
C PRO A 118 -3.08 -1.49 10.50
N ARG A 119 -4.41 -1.45 10.36
CA ARG A 119 -5.18 -2.58 9.89
C ARG A 119 -5.13 -2.69 8.38
N TYR A 120 -5.18 -1.54 7.69
CA TYR A 120 -5.19 -1.49 6.23
C TYR A 120 -3.86 -0.99 5.68
N PHE A 121 -3.43 -1.62 4.60
CA PHE A 121 -2.25 -1.23 3.83
C PHE A 121 -2.67 -1.02 2.38
N VAL A 122 -2.27 0.11 1.79
CA VAL A 122 -2.53 0.42 0.39
C VAL A 122 -1.21 0.70 -0.30
N TRP A 123 -0.97 0.00 -1.39
CA TRP A 123 0.18 0.23 -2.25
C TRP A 123 -0.27 0.59 -3.67
N GLU A 124 0.34 1.62 -4.24
CA GLU A 124 0.10 2.07 -5.62
C GLU A 124 1.37 1.94 -6.43
N ASN A 125 1.25 1.47 -7.68
CA ASN A 125 2.37 1.46 -8.61
C ASN A 125 1.93 1.38 -10.07
N VAL A 126 2.89 1.46 -11.00
CA VAL A 126 2.64 1.29 -12.43
C VAL A 126 2.44 -0.19 -12.81
N PRO A 127 1.62 -0.51 -13.85
CA PRO A 127 1.40 -1.88 -14.30
C PRO A 127 2.67 -2.63 -14.71
N GLY A 128 3.76 -1.92 -15.03
CA GLY A 128 5.06 -2.52 -15.32
C GLY A 128 5.61 -3.42 -14.22
N ALA A 129 5.20 -3.22 -12.96
CA ALA A 129 5.58 -4.08 -11.83
C ALA A 129 5.15 -5.55 -12.02
N PHE A 130 4.08 -5.83 -12.78
CA PHE A 130 3.64 -7.20 -13.07
C PHE A 130 4.61 -8.01 -13.93
N SER A 131 5.36 -7.34 -14.80
CA SER A 131 6.29 -7.98 -15.75
C SER A 131 7.76 -7.72 -15.44
N SER A 132 8.05 -6.81 -14.56
CA SER A 132 9.40 -6.49 -14.12
C SER A 132 10.07 -7.73 -13.54
N THR A 133 11.34 -7.95 -13.92
CA THR A 133 12.14 -9.12 -13.51
C THR A 133 11.38 -10.46 -13.67
N ASN A 134 10.68 -10.63 -14.82
CA ASN A 134 9.84 -11.80 -15.10
C ASN A 134 8.74 -12.05 -14.04
N GLY A 135 8.15 -10.96 -13.52
CA GLY A 135 7.09 -11.01 -12.50
C GLY A 135 7.57 -11.22 -11.07
N GLU A 136 8.88 -11.24 -10.84
CA GLU A 136 9.45 -11.39 -9.50
C GLU A 136 9.14 -10.19 -8.60
N ASP A 137 9.21 -8.97 -9.14
CA ASP A 137 9.01 -7.77 -8.35
C ASP A 137 7.59 -7.74 -7.73
N PHE A 138 6.57 -8.09 -8.50
CA PHE A 138 5.22 -8.16 -7.96
C PHE A 138 5.01 -9.36 -7.04
N HIS A 139 5.71 -10.46 -7.26
CA HIS A 139 5.77 -11.59 -6.32
C HIS A 139 6.27 -11.14 -4.95
N VAL A 140 7.38 -10.38 -4.92
CA VAL A 140 7.95 -9.82 -3.68
C VAL A 140 6.93 -8.90 -3.00
N VAL A 141 6.22 -8.05 -3.76
CA VAL A 141 5.18 -7.17 -3.20
C VAL A 141 4.10 -7.98 -2.51
N LEU A 142 3.57 -9.03 -3.15
CA LEU A 142 2.55 -9.89 -2.56
C LEU A 142 3.07 -10.63 -1.33
N GLU A 143 4.25 -11.24 -1.43
CA GLU A 143 4.82 -12.07 -0.38
C GLU A 143 5.16 -11.25 0.87
N GLU A 144 5.85 -10.12 0.72
CA GLU A 144 6.22 -9.27 1.86
C GLU A 144 5.01 -8.58 2.50
N THR A 145 4.01 -8.20 1.70
CA THR A 145 2.75 -7.67 2.25
C THR A 145 2.01 -8.75 3.04
N THR A 146 1.94 -9.97 2.54
CA THR A 146 1.31 -11.11 3.23
C THR A 146 2.03 -11.42 4.55
N ARG A 147 3.36 -11.36 4.56
CA ARG A 147 4.20 -11.63 5.74
C ARG A 147 4.06 -10.60 6.87
N ILE A 148 3.38 -9.48 6.63
CA ILE A 148 2.98 -8.56 7.71
C ILE A 148 1.94 -9.20 8.62
N ALA A 149 1.02 -9.98 8.05
CA ALA A 149 -0.04 -10.67 8.79
C ALA A 149 0.40 -12.09 9.23
N ASP A 150 1.07 -12.82 8.36
CA ASP A 150 1.50 -14.20 8.60
C ASP A 150 2.87 -14.45 7.95
N SER A 151 3.90 -14.53 8.77
CA SER A 151 5.28 -14.73 8.34
C SER A 151 5.56 -16.12 7.73
N SER A 152 4.67 -17.08 7.92
CA SER A 152 4.82 -18.46 7.41
C SER A 152 4.33 -18.63 5.96
N VAL A 153 3.59 -17.65 5.44
CA VAL A 153 2.99 -17.73 4.10
C VAL A 153 4.06 -17.57 3.02
N SER A 154 3.99 -18.43 2.02
CA SER A 154 4.70 -18.31 0.75
C SER A 154 3.68 -18.25 -0.38
N ILE A 155 3.87 -17.30 -1.28
CA ILE A 155 2.97 -17.08 -2.41
C ILE A 155 3.52 -17.82 -3.64
N PRO A 156 2.78 -18.78 -4.23
CA PRO A 156 3.24 -19.45 -5.43
C PRO A 156 3.27 -18.50 -6.62
N ARG A 157 4.31 -18.60 -7.43
CA ARG A 157 4.40 -17.85 -8.68
C ARG A 157 3.43 -18.41 -9.71
N PRO A 158 2.74 -17.55 -10.47
CA PRO A 158 1.91 -18.02 -11.57
C PRO A 158 2.79 -18.64 -12.68
N PRO A 159 2.23 -19.59 -13.47
CA PRO A 159 2.93 -20.16 -14.61
C PRO A 159 3.46 -19.07 -15.55
N GLY A 160 4.74 -19.19 -15.94
CA GLY A 160 5.40 -18.18 -16.80
C GLY A 160 5.63 -16.82 -16.16
N GLY A 161 5.40 -16.64 -14.85
CA GLY A 161 5.60 -15.38 -14.15
C GLY A 161 4.59 -14.28 -14.53
N ILE A 162 3.49 -14.63 -15.18
CA ILE A 162 2.49 -13.67 -15.69
C ILE A 162 1.40 -13.45 -14.64
N TRP A 163 1.43 -12.29 -14.01
CA TRP A 163 0.39 -11.87 -13.06
C TRP A 163 -0.83 -11.30 -13.78
N LYS A 164 -2.02 -11.64 -13.27
CA LYS A 164 -3.28 -11.04 -13.75
C LYS A 164 -3.42 -9.62 -13.20
N SER A 165 -4.09 -8.76 -13.97
CA SER A 165 -4.39 -7.37 -13.59
C SER A 165 -5.37 -7.22 -12.42
N VAL A 166 -5.95 -8.32 -11.97
CA VAL A 166 -6.87 -8.41 -10.84
C VAL A 166 -6.64 -9.74 -10.12
N GLY A 167 -6.68 -9.72 -8.79
CA GLY A 167 -6.56 -10.94 -7.99
C GLY A 167 -6.80 -10.69 -6.50
N CYS A 168 -6.88 -11.79 -5.77
CA CYS A 168 -7.10 -11.78 -4.33
C CYS A 168 -6.38 -12.97 -3.68
N ILE A 169 -5.85 -12.75 -2.49
CA ILE A 169 -5.29 -13.77 -1.59
C ILE A 169 -6.15 -13.77 -0.33
N LEU A 170 -6.64 -14.94 0.06
CA LEU A 170 -7.40 -15.15 1.28
C LEU A 170 -6.54 -15.93 2.28
N GLY A 171 -6.17 -15.28 3.37
CA GLY A 171 -5.56 -15.90 4.53
C GLY A 171 -6.57 -16.21 5.63
N TYR A 172 -6.11 -16.75 6.76
CA TYR A 172 -6.99 -17.10 7.88
C TYR A 172 -7.64 -15.84 8.50
N GLU A 173 -6.83 -14.83 8.82
CA GLU A 173 -7.29 -13.58 9.44
C GLU A 173 -6.92 -12.33 8.62
N PHE A 174 -6.58 -12.49 7.34
CA PHE A 174 -6.21 -11.39 6.47
C PHE A 174 -6.68 -11.61 5.05
N THR A 175 -6.72 -10.54 4.28
CA THR A 175 -6.94 -10.55 2.83
C THR A 175 -6.07 -9.54 2.13
N ILE A 176 -5.63 -9.89 0.93
CA ILE A 176 -4.99 -8.96 0.00
C ILE A 176 -5.74 -9.01 -1.32
N ALA A 177 -6.05 -7.86 -1.88
CA ALA A 177 -6.65 -7.74 -3.19
C ALA A 177 -5.86 -6.74 -4.03
N TRP A 178 -5.76 -6.96 -5.34
CA TRP A 178 -5.15 -6.00 -6.25
C TRP A 178 -5.96 -5.87 -7.53
N ARG A 179 -5.89 -4.68 -8.13
CA ARG A 179 -6.56 -4.34 -9.37
C ARG A 179 -5.83 -3.22 -10.09
N VAL A 180 -5.84 -3.27 -11.42
CA VAL A 180 -5.45 -2.11 -12.23
C VAL A 180 -6.66 -1.19 -12.40
N LEU A 181 -6.48 0.07 -12.02
CA LEU A 181 -7.45 1.14 -12.25
C LEU A 181 -6.89 2.11 -13.29
N ASP A 182 -7.77 2.70 -14.11
CA ASP A 182 -7.39 3.72 -15.08
C ASP A 182 -8.18 5.00 -14.79
N ALA A 183 -7.47 6.10 -14.57
CA ALA A 183 -8.04 7.37 -14.17
C ALA A 183 -9.11 7.91 -15.15
N GLN A 184 -9.03 7.55 -16.44
CA GLN A 184 -10.02 7.99 -17.43
C GLN A 184 -11.47 7.58 -17.11
N TYR A 185 -11.65 6.52 -16.30
CA TYR A 185 -13.00 6.04 -15.91
C TYR A 185 -13.48 6.67 -14.59
N TRP A 186 -12.69 7.58 -14.00
CA TRP A 186 -12.97 8.22 -12.71
C TRP A 186 -13.10 9.75 -12.82
N GLY A 187 -13.59 10.24 -13.97
CA GLY A 187 -13.83 11.66 -14.18
C GLY A 187 -12.60 12.50 -14.54
N VAL A 188 -11.46 11.85 -14.79
CA VAL A 188 -10.22 12.53 -15.22
C VAL A 188 -9.94 12.20 -16.69
N PRO A 189 -9.81 13.19 -17.59
CA PRO A 189 -9.57 12.94 -19.03
C PRO A 189 -8.09 12.54 -19.29
N GLN A 190 -7.58 11.56 -18.55
CA GLN A 190 -6.20 11.08 -18.63
C GLN A 190 -6.17 9.55 -18.58
N ARG A 191 -5.53 8.94 -19.57
CA ARG A 191 -5.19 7.52 -19.53
C ARG A 191 -4.00 7.31 -18.56
N ARG A 192 -4.33 6.97 -17.31
CA ARG A 192 -3.34 6.72 -16.26
C ARG A 192 -3.69 5.41 -15.55
N LYS A 193 -3.07 4.33 -16.00
CA LYS A 193 -3.24 3.02 -15.37
C LYS A 193 -2.31 2.87 -14.16
N ARG A 194 -2.87 2.39 -13.05
CA ARG A 194 -2.13 2.09 -11.82
C ARG A 194 -2.62 0.80 -11.22
N ILE A 195 -1.69 0.05 -10.65
CA ILE A 195 -2.01 -1.05 -9.74
C ILE A 195 -2.37 -0.41 -8.41
N PHE A 196 -3.48 -0.83 -7.85
CA PHE A 196 -3.77 -0.64 -6.44
C PHE A 196 -3.81 -2.01 -5.77
N LEU A 197 -3.09 -2.14 -4.67
CA LEU A 197 -3.13 -3.29 -3.79
C LEU A 197 -3.67 -2.81 -2.45
N VAL A 198 -4.67 -3.51 -1.92
CA VAL A 198 -5.23 -3.27 -0.59
C VAL A 198 -5.05 -4.54 0.21
N ALA A 199 -4.48 -4.42 1.42
CA ALA A 199 -4.46 -5.49 2.41
C ALA A 199 -5.31 -5.10 3.62
N ASP A 200 -6.07 -6.07 4.14
CA ASP A 200 -6.74 -6.03 5.45
C ASP A 200 -6.07 -7.07 6.33
N PHE A 201 -5.27 -6.63 7.30
CA PHE A 201 -4.51 -7.49 8.22
C PHE A 201 -5.32 -7.96 9.44
N GLY A 202 -6.60 -7.65 9.50
CA GLY A 202 -7.47 -8.02 10.61
C GLY A 202 -8.82 -8.54 10.13
N GLY A 203 -8.92 -9.04 8.88
CA GLY A 203 -10.17 -9.56 8.34
C GLY A 203 -10.18 -9.75 6.82
N HIS A 204 -11.38 -9.75 6.25
CA HIS A 204 -11.62 -10.14 4.86
C HIS A 204 -12.34 -9.06 4.05
N THR A 205 -11.96 -7.79 4.27
CA THR A 205 -12.64 -6.65 3.61
C THR A 205 -11.90 -6.12 2.37
N ALA A 206 -10.63 -6.47 2.14
CA ALA A 206 -9.86 -5.94 1.02
C ALA A 206 -10.55 -6.10 -0.36
N PRO A 207 -11.16 -7.26 -0.71
CA PRO A 207 -11.92 -7.40 -1.95
C PRO A 207 -13.15 -6.48 -2.01
N LYS A 208 -13.83 -6.29 -0.87
CA LYS A 208 -15.01 -5.41 -0.81
C LYS A 208 -14.66 -3.93 -0.98
N ILE A 209 -13.42 -3.55 -0.58
CA ILE A 209 -12.92 -2.19 -0.74
C ILE A 209 -12.51 -1.94 -2.20
N LEU A 210 -11.81 -2.90 -2.82
CA LEU A 210 -11.17 -2.67 -4.11
C LEU A 210 -12.05 -3.07 -5.30
N PHE A 211 -12.94 -4.05 -5.12
CA PHE A 211 -13.84 -4.52 -6.18
C PHE A 211 -15.24 -3.96 -5.96
N GLU A 212 -15.72 -3.17 -6.91
CA GLU A 212 -17.09 -2.67 -6.88
C GLU A 212 -18.07 -3.83 -6.96
N GLN A 213 -19.02 -3.90 -6.04
CA GLN A 213 -20.04 -4.96 -6.03
C GLN A 213 -20.89 -4.93 -7.32
N ASP A 214 -21.14 -3.76 -7.86
CA ASP A 214 -21.92 -3.57 -9.06
C ASP A 214 -21.21 -4.05 -10.33
N SER A 215 -19.87 -4.11 -10.34
CA SER A 215 -19.11 -4.63 -11.49
C SER A 215 -19.26 -6.14 -11.69
N LEU A 216 -19.69 -6.89 -10.67
CA LEU A 216 -20.00 -8.31 -10.76
C LEU A 216 -21.32 -8.57 -11.52
N PHE A 217 -22.20 -7.58 -11.59
CA PHE A 217 -23.50 -7.65 -12.24
C PHE A 217 -23.61 -6.82 -13.52
N GLY A 218 -22.46 -6.35 -14.05
CA GLY A 218 -22.43 -5.62 -15.31
C GLY A 218 -23.22 -4.32 -15.25
N ASN A 219 -22.75 -3.38 -14.47
CA ASN A 219 -23.36 -2.06 -14.39
C ASN A 219 -23.24 -1.36 -15.76
N THR A 220 -24.30 -1.44 -16.54
CA THR A 220 -24.53 -0.52 -17.66
C THR A 220 -24.73 0.85 -17.02
N GLN A 221 -23.78 1.74 -17.23
CA GLN A 221 -23.98 3.16 -16.94
C GLN A 221 -25.32 3.58 -17.57
N LYS A 222 -26.26 3.96 -16.72
CA LYS A 222 -27.42 4.70 -17.19
C LYS A 222 -26.90 6.07 -17.64
N SER A 223 -26.97 6.28 -18.96
CA SER A 223 -26.77 7.55 -19.65
C SER A 223 -27.62 8.66 -19.02
#